data_0d201e86d9e0ffd47f57566a9e46eb71
#
_entry.id   0d201e86d9e0ffd47f57566a9e46eb71
#
_cell.length_a   1.000
_cell.length_b   1.000
_cell.length_c   1.000
_cell.angle_alpha   90.00
_cell.angle_beta   90.00
_cell.angle_gamma   90.00
#
_symmetry.space_group_name_H-M   'P 1'
#
loop_
_entity.id
_entity.type
_entity.pdbx_description
1 polymer ?
#
loop_
_entity_poly.entity_id
_entity_poly.type
_entity_poly.pdbx_seq_one_letter_code
_entity_poly.pdbx_strand_id
1 'polypeptide(L)'
;MDIIVLLQQAVLNHASDIFVVAGLPVSYRANGRICREKEEKLMPPQTKECVEELYKLAGGRDIRVLEEKGDDDFSFAVPGLSRFRVSAYKQRGALSAVIRVITFELPEPNEIGIPDPVMSFYNLSKGLVLVTGPAGSGKSTTLACLVDKINHSMEKHIITLEDPIEYLHRHDKSIVSQREINVDTESYVNALRASLRQSPDVILLGEMRDYETIDVAMTAAETGHLVFSTLHTIG
;
A
#
# COMPACT_ATOMS: atom_id res chain seq x y z
N MET A 1 -0.21 26.07 -5.77
CA MET A 1 -0.76 24.99 -6.64
C MET A 1 -1.68 24.14 -5.77
N ASP A 2 -2.89 23.84 -6.21
CA ASP A 2 -3.81 23.03 -5.41
C ASP A 2 -3.39 21.53 -5.47
N ILE A 3 -2.95 21.01 -4.35
CA ILE A 3 -2.44 19.63 -4.25
C ILE A 3 -3.56 18.60 -4.46
N ILE A 4 -4.79 18.90 -4.05
CA ILE A 4 -5.93 17.99 -4.25
C ILE A 4 -6.25 17.83 -5.74
N VAL A 5 -6.23 18.92 -6.49
CA VAL A 5 -6.42 18.86 -7.95
C VAL A 5 -5.32 18.02 -8.61
N LEU A 6 -4.08 18.18 -8.16
CA LEU A 6 -2.94 17.38 -8.64
C LEU A 6 -3.14 15.89 -8.40
N LEU A 7 -3.56 15.51 -7.20
CA LEU A 7 -3.84 14.12 -6.83
C LEU A 7 -5.01 13.54 -7.64
N GLN A 8 -6.07 14.32 -7.84
CA GLN A 8 -7.22 13.92 -8.67
C GLN A 8 -6.80 13.66 -10.12
N GLN A 9 -6.02 14.55 -10.71
CA GLN A 9 -5.52 14.38 -12.07
C GLN A 9 -4.62 13.15 -12.20
N ALA A 10 -3.77 12.87 -11.21
CA ALA A 10 -2.94 11.68 -11.22
C ALA A 10 -3.77 10.38 -11.22
N VAL A 11 -4.81 10.32 -10.39
CA VAL A 11 -5.72 9.16 -10.34
C VAL A 11 -6.47 9.02 -11.67
N LEU A 12 -7.02 10.10 -12.23
CA LEU A 12 -7.75 10.09 -13.50
C LEU A 12 -6.87 9.66 -14.69
N ASN A 13 -5.58 10.00 -14.64
CA ASN A 13 -4.61 9.63 -15.68
C ASN A 13 -3.93 8.27 -15.43
N HIS A 14 -4.41 7.47 -14.47
CA HIS A 14 -3.81 6.18 -14.07
C HIS A 14 -2.31 6.29 -13.82
N ALA A 15 -1.88 7.40 -13.21
CA ALA A 15 -0.48 7.60 -12.86
C ALA A 15 -0.10 6.75 -11.65
N SER A 16 1.05 6.09 -11.71
CA SER A 16 1.60 5.36 -10.56
C SER A 16 2.33 6.24 -9.57
N ASP A 17 3.01 7.28 -10.06
CA ASP A 17 3.79 8.20 -9.23
C ASP A 17 3.66 9.64 -9.74
N ILE A 18 3.72 10.60 -8.81
CA ILE A 18 3.77 12.05 -9.05
C ILE A 18 5.11 12.56 -8.55
N PHE A 19 5.78 13.38 -9.32
CA PHE A 19 7.07 13.97 -8.98
C PHE A 19 6.91 15.49 -8.76
N VAL A 20 7.16 15.94 -7.54
CA VAL A 20 7.20 17.34 -7.14
C VAL A 20 8.66 17.68 -6.84
N VAL A 21 9.36 18.21 -7.84
CA VAL A 21 10.81 18.46 -7.78
C VAL A 21 11.15 19.86 -8.30
N ALA A 22 11.93 20.63 -7.55
CA ALA A 22 12.34 21.98 -7.94
C ALA A 22 13.16 21.96 -9.24
N GLY A 23 12.85 22.91 -10.13
CA GLY A 23 13.49 23.03 -11.45
C GLY A 23 12.87 22.16 -12.54
N LEU A 24 11.85 21.34 -12.22
CA LEU A 24 11.07 20.55 -13.16
C LEU A 24 9.60 20.93 -13.11
N PRO A 25 8.86 20.78 -14.22
CA PRO A 25 7.40 20.80 -14.17
C PRO A 25 6.90 19.63 -13.31
N VAL A 26 5.67 19.75 -12.78
CA VAL A 26 4.98 18.60 -12.22
C VAL A 26 4.97 17.47 -13.25
N SER A 27 5.41 16.31 -12.83
CA SER A 27 5.57 15.17 -13.72
C SER A 27 4.88 13.95 -13.13
N TYR A 28 4.33 13.10 -13.97
CA TYR A 28 3.65 11.87 -13.62
C TYR A 28 4.35 10.68 -14.26
N ARG A 29 4.32 9.55 -13.60
CA ARG A 29 4.64 8.26 -14.23
C ARG A 29 3.33 7.56 -14.59
N ALA A 30 3.10 7.34 -15.87
CA ALA A 30 1.98 6.57 -16.38
C ALA A 30 2.49 5.57 -17.43
N ASN A 31 2.04 4.31 -17.36
CA ASN A 31 2.47 3.23 -18.27
C ASN A 31 4.00 3.11 -18.39
N GLY A 32 4.71 3.25 -17.28
CA GLY A 32 6.18 3.16 -17.21
C GLY A 32 6.94 4.38 -17.78
N ARG A 33 6.25 5.41 -18.29
CA ARG A 33 6.84 6.62 -18.87
C ARG A 33 6.61 7.83 -17.98
N ILE A 34 7.58 8.75 -17.95
CA ILE A 34 7.42 10.05 -17.27
C ILE A 34 6.82 11.04 -18.26
N CYS A 35 5.64 11.55 -17.91
CA CYS A 35 4.91 12.58 -18.64
C CYS A 35 4.93 13.88 -17.85
N ARG A 36 4.92 15.04 -18.52
CA ARG A 36 4.85 16.35 -17.91
C ARG A 36 3.49 16.97 -18.18
N GLU A 37 2.88 17.54 -17.14
CA GLU A 37 1.55 18.13 -17.27
C GLU A 37 1.60 19.48 -17.98
N LYS A 38 2.60 20.31 -17.65
CA LYS A 38 2.83 21.67 -18.18
C LYS A 38 4.32 21.87 -18.42
N GLU A 39 4.66 22.96 -19.12
CA GLU A 39 6.06 23.35 -19.30
C GLU A 39 6.61 24.19 -18.12
N GLU A 40 5.75 24.74 -17.29
CA GLU A 40 6.13 25.61 -16.17
C GLU A 40 6.86 24.82 -15.08
N LYS A 41 8.09 25.23 -14.80
CA LYS A 41 8.96 24.61 -13.80
C LYS A 41 8.58 25.08 -12.40
N LEU A 42 8.53 24.14 -11.47
CA LEU A 42 8.38 24.44 -10.04
C LEU A 42 9.65 25.11 -9.50
N MET A 43 9.47 26.21 -8.81
CA MET A 43 10.53 26.87 -8.06
C MET A 43 10.58 26.34 -6.61
N PRO A 44 11.72 26.45 -5.88
CA PRO A 44 11.83 25.96 -4.52
C PRO A 44 10.72 26.38 -3.54
N PRO A 45 10.20 27.63 -3.58
CA PRO A 45 9.06 27.99 -2.73
C PRO A 45 7.79 27.21 -3.06
N GLN A 46 7.55 26.90 -4.33
CA GLN A 46 6.36 26.15 -4.78
C GLN A 46 6.42 24.69 -4.38
N THR A 47 7.61 24.05 -4.48
CA THR A 47 7.77 22.67 -4.00
C THR A 47 7.64 22.59 -2.48
N LYS A 48 8.13 23.60 -1.74
CA LYS A 48 7.95 23.70 -0.28
C LYS A 48 6.48 23.78 0.08
N GLU A 49 5.71 24.67 -0.55
CA GLU A 49 4.26 24.80 -0.34
C GLU A 49 3.53 23.46 -0.60
N CYS A 50 3.86 22.78 -1.71
CA CYS A 50 3.27 21.47 -2.02
C CYS A 50 3.58 20.41 -0.94
N VAL A 51 4.84 20.35 -0.47
CA VAL A 51 5.23 19.41 0.59
C VAL A 51 4.50 19.73 1.88
N GLU A 52 4.40 21.01 2.28
CA GLU A 52 3.66 21.44 3.48
C GLU A 52 2.18 21.04 3.40
N GLU A 53 1.55 21.15 2.23
CA GLU A 53 0.17 20.71 2.01
C GLU A 53 0.02 19.18 2.14
N LEU A 54 0.98 18.39 1.65
CA LEU A 54 1.00 16.94 1.84
C LEU A 54 1.07 16.56 3.33
N TYR A 55 1.88 17.28 4.11
CA TYR A 55 1.96 17.07 5.56
C TYR A 55 0.65 17.41 6.29
N LYS A 56 -0.07 18.44 5.85
CA LYS A 56 -1.41 18.78 6.37
C LYS A 56 -2.42 17.66 6.06
N LEU A 57 -2.41 17.12 4.83
CA LEU A 57 -3.27 16.00 4.41
C LEU A 57 -2.96 14.71 5.20
N ALA A 58 -1.73 14.54 5.65
CA ALA A 58 -1.31 13.44 6.52
C ALA A 58 -1.66 13.66 8.02
N GLY A 59 -2.76 14.36 8.31
CA GLY A 59 -3.24 14.60 9.67
C GLY A 59 -2.44 15.65 10.45
N GLY A 60 -1.74 16.54 9.75
CA GLY A 60 -0.90 17.57 10.38
C GLY A 60 0.43 17.01 10.92
N ARG A 61 1.00 16.04 10.23
CA ARG A 61 2.33 15.47 10.54
C ARG A 61 3.37 16.58 10.69
N ASP A 62 4.31 16.40 11.60
CA ASP A 62 5.33 17.40 11.90
C ASP A 62 6.42 17.44 10.81
N ILE A 63 6.47 18.51 10.03
CA ILE A 63 7.45 18.69 8.95
C ILE A 63 8.89 18.81 9.46
N ARG A 64 9.09 19.10 10.76
CA ARG A 64 10.44 19.17 11.37
C ARG A 64 11.20 17.85 11.21
N VAL A 65 10.50 16.72 11.14
CA VAL A 65 11.13 15.42 10.84
C VAL A 65 11.90 15.46 9.54
N LEU A 66 11.29 16.00 8.48
CA LEU A 66 11.95 16.18 7.17
C LEU A 66 13.05 17.25 7.22
N GLU A 67 12.82 18.33 7.95
CA GLU A 67 13.79 19.41 8.07
C GLU A 67 15.06 18.99 8.82
N GLU A 68 14.95 18.12 9.80
CA GLU A 68 16.08 17.62 10.61
C GLU A 68 16.79 16.44 9.94
N LYS A 69 16.02 15.43 9.45
CA LYS A 69 16.58 14.18 8.93
C LYS A 69 16.91 14.23 7.44
N GLY A 70 16.23 15.09 6.67
CA GLY A 70 16.38 15.20 5.23
C GLY A 70 15.47 14.28 4.41
N ASP A 71 14.88 13.26 5.03
CA ASP A 71 13.96 12.30 4.41
C ASP A 71 12.82 11.98 5.39
N ASP A 72 11.61 11.78 4.85
CA ASP A 72 10.46 11.32 5.61
C ASP A 72 9.46 10.58 4.70
N ASP A 73 9.05 9.38 5.14
CA ASP A 73 8.06 8.55 4.44
C ASP A 73 6.76 8.50 5.27
N PHE A 74 5.63 8.68 4.59
CA PHE A 74 4.31 8.60 5.21
C PHE A 74 3.22 8.31 4.19
N SER A 75 2.05 7.90 4.68
CA SER A 75 0.87 7.66 3.84
C SER A 75 -0.32 8.48 4.34
N PHE A 76 -1.22 8.81 3.44
CA PHE A 76 -2.51 9.41 3.78
C PHE A 76 -3.58 8.99 2.78
N ALA A 77 -4.85 9.10 3.17
CA ALA A 77 -5.98 8.83 2.30
C ALA A 77 -6.77 10.12 2.03
N VAL A 78 -7.21 10.28 0.79
CA VAL A 78 -8.19 11.31 0.41
C VAL A 78 -9.54 10.60 0.22
N PRO A 79 -10.53 10.84 1.09
CA PRO A 79 -11.83 10.19 1.00
C PRO A 79 -12.47 10.34 -0.38
N GLY A 80 -12.96 9.25 -0.94
CA GLY A 80 -13.58 9.24 -2.27
C GLY A 80 -12.60 9.29 -3.45
N LEU A 81 -11.30 9.40 -3.21
CA LEU A 81 -10.27 9.46 -4.25
C LEU A 81 -9.34 8.24 -4.22
N SER A 82 -8.37 8.21 -3.30
CA SER A 82 -7.40 7.12 -3.18
C SER A 82 -6.57 7.26 -1.89
N ARG A 83 -5.65 6.29 -1.68
CA ARG A 83 -4.57 6.39 -0.70
C ARG A 83 -3.27 6.76 -1.43
N PHE A 84 -2.43 7.53 -0.78
CA PHE A 84 -1.17 8.03 -1.32
C PHE A 84 -0.04 7.72 -0.35
N ARG A 85 1.09 7.25 -0.88
CA ARG A 85 2.35 7.14 -0.13
C ARG A 85 3.29 8.23 -0.60
N VAL A 86 3.83 8.98 0.33
CA VAL A 86 4.75 10.09 0.08
C VAL A 86 6.13 9.72 0.56
N SER A 87 7.12 9.90 -0.31
CA SER A 87 8.52 10.00 0.07
C SER A 87 8.94 11.46 -0.12
N ALA A 88 9.04 12.19 0.99
CA ALA A 88 9.49 13.57 1.00
C ALA A 88 10.99 13.63 1.31
N TYR A 89 11.73 14.47 0.61
CA TYR A 89 13.18 14.54 0.76
C TYR A 89 13.73 15.94 0.44
N LYS A 90 14.94 16.20 0.96
CA LYS A 90 15.72 17.39 0.60
C LYS A 90 16.63 17.12 -0.58
N GLN A 91 16.62 18.03 -1.55
CA GLN A 91 17.52 17.98 -2.70
C GLN A 91 18.05 19.38 -3.00
N ARG A 92 19.37 19.57 -2.94
CA ARG A 92 20.06 20.85 -3.25
C ARG A 92 19.44 22.05 -2.51
N GLY A 93 19.07 21.86 -1.25
CA GLY A 93 18.45 22.88 -0.41
C GLY A 93 16.96 23.12 -0.61
N ALA A 94 16.32 22.46 -1.57
CA ALA A 94 14.88 22.50 -1.79
C ALA A 94 14.17 21.24 -1.25
N LEU A 95 12.92 21.37 -0.84
CA LEU A 95 12.06 20.24 -0.53
C LEU A 95 11.49 19.66 -1.82
N SER A 96 11.40 18.34 -1.87
CA SER A 96 10.88 17.57 -2.99
C SER A 96 10.03 16.42 -2.46
N ALA A 97 9.15 15.87 -3.29
CA ALA A 97 8.38 14.69 -2.94
C ALA A 97 8.14 13.81 -4.17
N VAL A 98 8.13 12.50 -3.94
CA VAL A 98 7.54 11.50 -4.83
C VAL A 98 6.30 10.97 -4.15
N ILE A 99 5.16 11.02 -4.85
CA ILE A 99 3.87 10.60 -4.31
C ILE A 99 3.41 9.41 -5.15
N ARG A 100 3.32 8.24 -4.53
CA ARG A 100 2.79 7.03 -5.15
C ARG A 100 1.28 6.96 -4.95
N VAL A 101 0.56 6.70 -6.02
CA VAL A 101 -0.88 6.45 -6.01
C VAL A 101 -1.11 4.97 -5.70
N ILE A 102 -1.87 4.67 -4.65
CA ILE A 102 -2.28 3.30 -4.30
C ILE A 102 -3.63 3.04 -4.94
N THR A 103 -3.68 2.11 -5.88
CA THR A 103 -4.87 1.86 -6.70
C THR A 103 -5.86 0.88 -6.06
N PHE A 104 -7.13 1.01 -6.42
CA PHE A 104 -8.16 -0.02 -6.21
C PHE A 104 -8.23 -1.02 -7.37
N GLU A 105 -7.57 -0.73 -8.48
CA GLU A 105 -7.59 -1.57 -9.67
C GLU A 105 -6.60 -2.73 -9.51
N LEU A 106 -7.13 -3.93 -9.43
CA LEU A 106 -6.36 -5.16 -9.47
C LEU A 106 -6.33 -5.71 -10.89
N PRO A 107 -5.20 -6.26 -11.33
CA PRO A 107 -5.17 -6.94 -12.62
C PRO A 107 -5.99 -8.23 -12.56
N GLU A 108 -6.59 -8.60 -13.68
CA GLU A 108 -7.28 -9.88 -13.81
C GLU A 108 -6.29 -11.04 -13.65
N PRO A 109 -6.55 -12.02 -12.76
CA PRO A 109 -5.61 -13.11 -12.48
C PRO A 109 -5.12 -13.85 -13.72
N ASN A 110 -6.02 -14.11 -14.68
CA ASN A 110 -5.68 -14.81 -15.91
C ASN A 110 -4.76 -14.00 -16.83
N GLU A 111 -4.91 -12.67 -16.86
CA GLU A 111 -4.08 -11.79 -17.69
C GLU A 111 -2.63 -11.72 -17.20
N ILE A 112 -2.42 -11.87 -15.88
CA ILE A 112 -1.09 -11.89 -15.26
C ILE A 112 -0.56 -13.31 -15.01
N GLY A 113 -1.26 -14.32 -15.50
CA GLY A 113 -0.81 -15.70 -15.48
C GLY A 113 -0.93 -16.43 -14.14
N ILE A 114 -1.83 -16.00 -13.25
CA ILE A 114 -2.12 -16.73 -12.01
C ILE A 114 -3.02 -17.92 -12.35
N PRO A 115 -2.56 -19.19 -12.11
CA PRO A 115 -3.34 -20.35 -12.48
C PRO A 115 -4.58 -20.55 -11.59
N ASP A 116 -5.66 -21.12 -12.16
CA ASP A 116 -6.89 -21.44 -11.42
C ASP A 116 -6.66 -22.27 -10.13
N PRO A 117 -5.75 -23.27 -10.08
CA PRO A 117 -5.44 -23.96 -8.84
C PRO A 117 -4.94 -23.05 -7.73
N VAL A 118 -4.17 -22.01 -8.04
CA VAL A 118 -3.72 -21.01 -7.07
C VAL A 118 -4.90 -20.16 -6.63
N MET A 119 -5.70 -19.70 -7.56
CA MET A 119 -6.91 -18.94 -7.23
C MET A 119 -7.89 -19.76 -6.39
N SER A 120 -7.94 -21.10 -6.52
CA SER A 120 -8.83 -21.95 -5.72
C SER A 120 -8.56 -21.91 -4.21
N PHE A 121 -7.41 -21.40 -3.77
CA PHE A 121 -7.09 -21.24 -2.35
C PHE A 121 -8.01 -20.27 -1.61
N TYR A 122 -8.75 -19.42 -2.33
CA TYR A 122 -9.78 -18.58 -1.72
C TYR A 122 -10.88 -19.40 -1.01
N ASN A 123 -11.09 -20.67 -1.39
CA ASN A 123 -12.09 -21.57 -0.81
C ASN A 123 -11.64 -22.25 0.49
N LEU A 124 -10.39 -22.09 0.92
CA LEU A 124 -9.90 -22.69 2.14
C LEU A 124 -10.63 -22.08 3.35
N SER A 125 -10.95 -22.93 4.32
CA SER A 125 -11.63 -22.50 5.55
C SER A 125 -10.64 -22.06 6.63
N LYS A 126 -9.43 -22.61 6.64
CA LYS A 126 -8.36 -22.32 7.61
C LYS A 126 -7.02 -22.84 7.10
N GLY A 127 -5.96 -22.47 7.76
CA GLY A 127 -4.59 -22.92 7.49
C GLY A 127 -3.69 -21.78 7.05
N LEU A 128 -2.45 -22.09 6.73
CA LEU A 128 -1.43 -21.15 6.29
C LEU A 128 -1.12 -21.36 4.80
N VAL A 129 -1.27 -20.32 4.01
CA VAL A 129 -0.88 -20.27 2.59
C VAL A 129 0.29 -19.31 2.42
N LEU A 130 1.38 -19.82 1.87
CA LEU A 130 2.61 -19.04 1.64
C LEU A 130 2.87 -18.85 0.15
N VAL A 131 3.03 -17.60 -0.27
CA VAL A 131 3.50 -17.25 -1.61
C VAL A 131 4.96 -16.83 -1.51
N THR A 132 5.85 -17.58 -2.15
CA THR A 132 7.30 -17.39 -2.03
C THR A 132 7.92 -16.96 -3.35
N GLY A 133 9.06 -16.26 -3.30
CA GLY A 133 9.80 -15.83 -4.48
C GLY A 133 10.59 -14.53 -4.26
N PRO A 134 11.38 -14.11 -5.25
CA PRO A 134 12.16 -12.86 -5.17
C PRO A 134 11.27 -11.62 -5.18
N ALA A 135 11.87 -10.46 -4.92
CA ALA A 135 11.18 -9.18 -5.06
C ALA A 135 10.69 -8.98 -6.51
N GLY A 136 9.48 -8.42 -6.66
CA GLY A 136 8.90 -8.15 -7.98
C GLY A 136 8.31 -9.39 -8.70
N SER A 137 8.26 -10.58 -8.07
CA SER A 137 7.71 -11.80 -8.68
C SER A 137 6.17 -11.89 -8.65
N GLY A 138 5.47 -10.87 -8.18
CA GLY A 138 4.00 -10.85 -8.15
C GLY A 138 3.37 -11.42 -6.88
N LYS A 139 4.14 -11.66 -5.80
CA LYS A 139 3.61 -12.24 -4.54
C LYS A 139 2.45 -11.44 -3.98
N SER A 140 2.64 -10.14 -3.74
CA SER A 140 1.61 -9.25 -3.19
C SER A 140 0.39 -9.16 -4.12
N THR A 141 0.62 -9.09 -5.42
CA THR A 141 -0.46 -9.06 -6.42
C THR A 141 -1.30 -10.34 -6.38
N THR A 142 -0.64 -11.51 -6.28
CA THR A 142 -1.33 -12.81 -6.16
C THR A 142 -2.19 -12.85 -4.89
N LEU A 143 -1.66 -12.42 -3.76
CA LEU A 143 -2.42 -12.37 -2.51
C LEU A 143 -3.56 -11.35 -2.55
N ALA A 144 -3.35 -10.19 -3.16
CA ALA A 144 -4.40 -9.20 -3.36
C ALA A 144 -5.56 -9.76 -4.22
N CYS A 145 -5.26 -10.48 -5.30
CA CYS A 145 -6.28 -11.16 -6.11
C CYS A 145 -7.06 -12.22 -5.31
N LEU A 146 -6.39 -12.99 -4.43
CA LEU A 146 -7.06 -13.95 -3.55
C LEU A 146 -7.98 -13.26 -2.55
N VAL A 147 -7.52 -12.20 -1.90
CA VAL A 147 -8.32 -11.37 -0.98
C VAL A 147 -9.53 -10.77 -1.70
N ASP A 148 -9.33 -10.22 -2.88
CA ASP A 148 -10.39 -9.66 -3.70
C ASP A 148 -11.45 -10.71 -4.07
N LYS A 149 -11.01 -11.91 -4.47
CA LYS A 149 -11.90 -13.02 -4.76
C LYS A 149 -12.73 -13.44 -3.55
N ILE A 150 -12.13 -13.52 -2.35
CA ILE A 150 -12.86 -13.77 -1.10
C ILE A 150 -13.88 -12.67 -0.85
N ASN A 151 -13.46 -11.41 -0.95
CA ASN A 151 -14.28 -10.23 -0.70
C ASN A 151 -15.54 -10.20 -1.57
N HIS A 152 -15.43 -10.55 -2.86
CA HIS A 152 -16.55 -10.58 -3.80
C HIS A 152 -17.42 -11.83 -3.73
N SER A 153 -16.94 -12.93 -3.12
CA SER A 153 -17.64 -14.21 -3.14
C SER A 153 -18.16 -14.68 -1.78
N MET A 154 -17.60 -14.21 -0.67
CA MET A 154 -17.88 -14.71 0.67
C MET A 154 -18.19 -13.59 1.67
N GLU A 155 -18.95 -13.92 2.71
CA GLU A 155 -19.25 -13.04 3.85
C GLU A 155 -18.24 -13.31 4.97
N LYS A 156 -17.10 -12.61 4.95
CA LYS A 156 -15.95 -12.81 5.83
C LYS A 156 -15.47 -11.49 6.42
N HIS A 157 -14.78 -11.56 7.57
CA HIS A 157 -13.95 -10.46 8.04
C HIS A 157 -12.50 -10.73 7.64
N ILE A 158 -11.99 -9.93 6.73
CA ILE A 158 -10.63 -10.00 6.22
C ILE A 158 -9.81 -8.89 6.87
N ILE A 159 -8.72 -9.24 7.54
CA ILE A 159 -7.77 -8.26 8.08
C ILE A 159 -6.47 -8.36 7.31
N THR A 160 -5.99 -7.25 6.76
CA THR A 160 -4.67 -7.20 6.14
C THR A 160 -3.71 -6.35 6.98
N LEU A 161 -2.49 -6.83 7.11
CA LEU A 161 -1.38 -6.18 7.81
C LEU A 161 -0.24 -6.07 6.79
N GLU A 162 0.09 -4.85 6.36
CA GLU A 162 0.94 -4.62 5.20
C GLU A 162 1.99 -3.52 5.48
N ASP A 163 3.13 -3.60 4.81
CA ASP A 163 4.22 -2.60 4.92
C ASP A 163 4.89 -2.36 3.55
N PRO A 164 4.34 -1.43 2.78
CA PRO A 164 3.07 -0.72 2.90
C PRO A 164 1.88 -1.45 2.24
N ILE A 165 0.67 -0.85 2.32
CA ILE A 165 -0.48 -1.28 1.51
C ILE A 165 -0.17 -1.03 0.03
N GLU A 166 -0.26 -2.08 -0.80
CA GLU A 166 -0.01 -2.00 -2.25
C GLU A 166 -1.31 -1.85 -3.06
N TYR A 167 -2.40 -2.47 -2.61
CA TYR A 167 -3.72 -2.41 -3.25
C TYR A 167 -4.79 -2.11 -2.23
N LEU A 168 -5.78 -1.31 -2.62
CA LEU A 168 -6.93 -1.02 -1.78
C LEU A 168 -8.09 -1.95 -2.13
N HIS A 169 -8.77 -2.45 -1.10
CA HIS A 169 -9.97 -3.25 -1.24
C HIS A 169 -11.17 -2.47 -0.69
N ARG A 170 -12.22 -2.33 -1.50
CA ARG A 170 -13.52 -1.83 -1.02
C ARG A 170 -14.24 -2.97 -0.32
N HIS A 171 -15.05 -2.65 0.69
CA HIS A 171 -15.98 -3.64 1.23
C HIS A 171 -16.99 -4.02 0.14
N ASP A 172 -17.26 -5.33 0.01
CA ASP A 172 -18.35 -5.86 -0.82
C ASP A 172 -19.15 -6.86 0.01
N LYS A 173 -19.09 -8.16 -0.24
CA LYS A 173 -19.69 -9.17 0.63
C LYS A 173 -18.94 -9.31 1.95
N SER A 174 -17.63 -9.15 1.92
CA SER A 174 -16.78 -9.18 3.10
C SER A 174 -16.54 -7.79 3.69
N ILE A 175 -16.18 -7.77 4.97
CA ILE A 175 -15.58 -6.60 5.62
C ILE A 175 -14.07 -6.72 5.46
N VAL A 176 -13.42 -5.72 4.86
CA VAL A 176 -11.97 -5.69 4.70
C VAL A 176 -11.37 -4.59 5.56
N SER A 177 -10.55 -4.97 6.53
CA SER A 177 -9.85 -4.07 7.44
C SER A 177 -8.36 -4.07 7.10
N GLN A 178 -7.92 -3.08 6.33
CA GLN A 178 -6.50 -2.94 5.94
C GLN A 178 -5.76 -2.04 6.93
N ARG A 179 -4.62 -2.50 7.42
CA ARG A 179 -3.77 -1.75 8.36
C ARG A 179 -2.33 -1.72 7.87
N GLU A 180 -1.78 -0.52 7.78
CA GLU A 180 -0.40 -0.30 7.38
C GLU A 180 0.52 -0.24 8.61
N ILE A 181 1.62 -0.97 8.57
CA ILE A 181 2.64 -0.96 9.62
C ILE A 181 3.32 0.42 9.65
N ASN A 182 3.68 0.88 10.85
CA ASN A 182 4.22 2.22 11.12
C ASN A 182 3.28 3.41 10.87
N VAL A 183 2.04 3.16 10.40
CA VAL A 183 1.00 4.18 10.22
C VAL A 183 -0.19 3.89 11.12
N ASP A 184 -0.82 2.72 10.94
CA ASP A 184 -2.02 2.29 11.67
C ASP A 184 -1.67 1.41 12.88
N THR A 185 -0.45 0.88 12.92
CA THR A 185 0.05 -0.02 13.97
C THR A 185 1.58 0.00 14.02
N GLU A 186 2.15 -0.34 15.18
CA GLU A 186 3.59 -0.25 15.41
C GLU A 186 4.40 -1.38 14.74
N SER A 187 3.83 -2.60 14.68
CA SER A 187 4.56 -3.78 14.16
C SER A 187 3.61 -4.88 13.72
N TYR A 188 4.12 -5.80 12.90
CA TYR A 188 3.39 -6.99 12.47
C TYR A 188 2.92 -7.84 13.66
N VAL A 189 3.77 -8.12 14.62
CA VAL A 189 3.45 -8.94 15.80
C VAL A 189 2.34 -8.32 16.63
N ASN A 190 2.43 -7.02 16.94
CA ASN A 190 1.42 -6.33 17.73
C ASN A 190 0.07 -6.30 17.00
N ALA A 191 0.10 -6.00 15.70
CA ALA A 191 -1.08 -5.98 14.85
C ALA A 191 -1.74 -7.36 14.73
N LEU A 192 -0.94 -8.41 14.52
CA LEU A 192 -1.42 -9.78 14.39
C LEU A 192 -2.06 -10.28 15.69
N ARG A 193 -1.40 -10.08 16.83
CA ARG A 193 -1.98 -10.41 18.15
C ARG A 193 -3.28 -9.64 18.43
N ALA A 194 -3.36 -8.39 18.01
CA ALA A 194 -4.58 -7.59 18.15
C ALA A 194 -5.70 -8.11 17.24
N SER A 195 -5.36 -8.48 15.99
CA SER A 195 -6.32 -8.97 15.00
C SER A 195 -7.05 -10.23 15.46
N LEU A 196 -6.41 -11.13 16.19
CA LEU A 196 -7.02 -12.35 16.73
C LEU A 196 -8.19 -12.07 17.69
N ARG A 197 -8.29 -10.85 18.23
CA ARG A 197 -9.43 -10.42 19.07
C ARG A 197 -10.47 -9.60 18.32
N GLN A 198 -10.31 -9.46 17.00
CA GLN A 198 -11.18 -8.67 16.12
C GLN A 198 -12.10 -9.55 15.27
N SER A 199 -12.27 -10.82 15.65
CA SER A 199 -13.09 -11.81 14.93
C SER A 199 -12.71 -11.95 13.45
N PRO A 200 -11.46 -12.20 13.11
CA PRO A 200 -11.05 -12.39 11.73
C PRO A 200 -11.44 -13.78 11.23
N ASP A 201 -11.87 -13.90 10.00
CA ASP A 201 -11.94 -15.17 9.28
C ASP A 201 -10.65 -15.39 8.46
N VAL A 202 -10.15 -14.30 7.87
CA VAL A 202 -8.99 -14.29 7.00
C VAL A 202 -8.01 -13.23 7.46
N ILE A 203 -6.74 -13.58 7.54
CA ILE A 203 -5.65 -12.66 7.88
C ILE A 203 -4.62 -12.69 6.75
N LEU A 204 -4.31 -11.53 6.17
CA LEU A 204 -3.19 -11.37 5.26
C LEU A 204 -2.05 -10.68 6.00
N LEU A 205 -0.88 -11.34 6.04
CA LEU A 205 0.38 -10.75 6.47
C LEU A 205 1.20 -10.42 5.22
N GLY A 206 1.53 -9.17 4.99
CA GLY A 206 2.32 -8.74 3.84
C GLY A 206 3.59 -9.59 3.71
N GLU A 207 4.28 -9.80 4.81
CA GLU A 207 5.43 -10.71 4.89
C GLU A 207 5.70 -11.18 6.33
N MET A 208 6.43 -12.27 6.46
CA MET A 208 6.97 -12.77 7.73
C MET A 208 8.50 -12.71 7.68
N ARG A 209 9.09 -11.87 8.54
CA ARG A 209 10.55 -11.65 8.57
C ARG A 209 11.22 -12.22 9.83
N ASP A 210 10.46 -12.39 10.89
CA ASP A 210 10.99 -12.78 12.20
C ASP A 210 10.23 -13.99 12.76
N TYR A 211 10.91 -14.68 13.69
CA TYR A 211 10.40 -15.90 14.30
C TYR A 211 9.09 -15.66 15.05
N GLU A 212 8.95 -14.53 15.74
CA GLU A 212 7.77 -14.24 16.56
C GLU A 212 6.52 -14.03 15.70
N THR A 213 6.64 -13.32 14.58
CA THR A 213 5.56 -13.18 13.60
C THR A 213 5.16 -14.52 13.00
N ILE A 214 6.13 -15.39 12.67
CA ILE A 214 5.88 -16.73 12.15
C ILE A 214 5.12 -17.58 13.17
N ASP A 215 5.56 -17.60 14.42
CA ASP A 215 4.95 -18.41 15.49
C ASP A 215 3.48 -18.01 15.74
N VAL A 216 3.20 -16.69 15.80
CA VAL A 216 1.82 -16.20 15.97
C VAL A 216 0.96 -16.49 14.74
N ALA A 217 1.51 -16.39 13.52
CA ALA A 217 0.79 -16.72 12.29
C ALA A 217 0.44 -18.21 12.20
N MET A 218 1.36 -19.10 12.57
CA MET A 218 1.12 -20.53 12.65
C MET A 218 0.03 -20.86 13.68
N THR A 219 0.12 -20.26 14.87
CA THR A 219 -0.91 -20.41 15.91
C THR A 219 -2.28 -19.94 15.41
N ALA A 220 -2.36 -18.84 14.71
CA ALA A 220 -3.61 -18.35 14.12
C ALA A 220 -4.18 -19.38 13.13
N ALA A 221 -3.35 -19.91 12.24
CA ALA A 221 -3.75 -20.92 11.26
C ALA A 221 -4.25 -22.22 11.92
N GLU A 222 -3.59 -22.69 12.99
CA GLU A 222 -3.98 -23.87 13.76
C GLU A 222 -5.30 -23.67 14.52
N THR A 223 -5.53 -22.46 15.00
CA THR A 223 -6.74 -22.10 15.78
C THR A 223 -7.96 -21.74 14.95
N GLY A 224 -7.91 -21.97 13.63
CA GLY A 224 -9.09 -21.93 12.77
C GLY A 224 -9.17 -20.74 11.80
N HIS A 225 -8.14 -19.92 11.71
CA HIS A 225 -8.09 -18.79 10.78
C HIS A 225 -7.43 -19.19 9.45
N LEU A 226 -7.83 -18.57 8.35
CA LEU A 226 -7.12 -18.66 7.08
C LEU A 226 -6.07 -17.55 7.05
N VAL A 227 -4.81 -17.93 7.00
CA VAL A 227 -3.68 -17.00 7.00
C VAL A 227 -2.97 -17.02 5.66
N PHE A 228 -2.86 -15.90 5.01
CA PHE A 228 -2.05 -15.67 3.80
C PHE A 228 -0.79 -14.89 4.16
N SER A 229 0.35 -15.26 3.62
CA SER A 229 1.57 -14.47 3.79
C SER A 229 2.58 -14.67 2.66
N THR A 230 3.62 -13.84 2.67
CA THR A 230 4.76 -14.00 1.76
C THR A 230 6.04 -14.33 2.50
N LEU A 231 6.94 -15.02 1.81
CA LEU A 231 8.33 -15.18 2.20
C LEU A 231 9.23 -14.79 1.04
N HIS A 232 10.29 -14.04 1.36
CA HIS A 232 11.36 -13.78 0.40
C HIS A 232 12.28 -14.99 0.35
N THR A 233 12.32 -15.67 -0.78
CA THR A 233 13.25 -16.78 -1.02
C THR A 233 14.14 -16.43 -2.20
N ILE A 234 15.42 -16.72 -2.05
CA ILE A 234 16.39 -16.75 -3.17
C ILE A 234 16.37 -18.20 -3.61
N GLY A 235 15.68 -18.49 -4.69
CA GLY A 235 15.42 -19.79 -5.32
C GLY A 235 16.12 -21.03 -4.80
#